data_d69d9902bf90afe36df01410598f033b
#
_entry.id   d69d9902bf90afe36df01410598f033b
#
_cell.length_a   1.000
_cell.length_b   1.000
_cell.length_c   1.000
_cell.angle_alpha   90.00
_cell.angle_beta   90.00
_cell.angle_gamma   90.00
#
_symmetry.space_group_name_H-M   'P 1'
#
loop_
_entity.id
_entity.type
_entity.pdbx_description
1 polymer ?
#
loop_
_entity_poly.entity_id
_entity_poly.type
_entity_poly.pdbx_seq_one_letter_code
_entity_poly.pdbx_strand_id
1 'polypeptide(L)'
;MDLVHAAFEPAGDGPHPAILAMHGWGSNALDLMGLAPYIARGQCLTLCPQGPVEVEIGAVNGYGWYQLRMGAPPDMEAMGRAADRLMRFVDAAIERYPADRRKLIVMGFSQGGVMAYNLAIRHPERFAALVALSTWFPEELAECAGNRDALAQLPALVQHGRADDMIEITKARQSVERLRNFKLPLTYREYDGGHEITADAIQDLSAFLMEKVIQPVITP
;
A
#
# COMPACT_ATOMS: atom_id res chain seq x y z
N MET A 1 13.81 -6.71 -13.22
CA MET A 1 13.08 -5.66 -12.49
C MET A 1 13.45 -4.31 -13.09
N ASP A 2 12.46 -3.52 -13.49
CA ASP A 2 12.66 -2.25 -14.20
C ASP A 2 12.42 -1.00 -13.32
N LEU A 3 12.24 -1.21 -12.00
CA LEU A 3 12.16 -0.14 -11.00
C LEU A 3 13.37 -0.20 -10.06
N VAL A 4 13.99 0.96 -9.80
CA VAL A 4 14.90 1.13 -8.67
C VAL A 4 14.12 0.81 -7.41
N HIS A 5 14.71 0.09 -6.47
CA HIS A 5 14.05 -0.29 -5.24
C HIS A 5 15.04 -0.53 -4.11
N ALA A 6 14.55 -0.44 -2.90
CA ALA A 6 15.21 -0.93 -1.70
C ALA A 6 14.49 -2.19 -1.21
N ALA A 7 15.21 -3.09 -0.56
CA ALA A 7 14.67 -4.32 0.01
C ALA A 7 15.18 -4.51 1.45
N PHE A 8 14.27 -4.83 2.36
CA PHE A 8 14.58 -5.35 3.69
C PHE A 8 14.29 -6.85 3.68
N GLU A 9 15.32 -7.65 3.88
CA GLU A 9 15.22 -9.09 3.96
C GLU A 9 15.24 -9.53 5.43
N PRO A 10 14.19 -10.24 5.92
CA PRO A 10 14.17 -10.76 7.27
C PRO A 10 15.21 -11.88 7.45
N ALA A 11 15.55 -12.20 8.69
CA ALA A 11 16.43 -13.31 8.99
C ALA A 11 15.78 -14.67 8.63
N GLY A 12 16.61 -15.63 8.19
CA GLY A 12 16.21 -17.00 7.81
C GLY A 12 16.02 -17.18 6.30
N ASP A 13 15.84 -18.42 5.89
CA ASP A 13 15.86 -18.79 4.46
C ASP A 13 14.54 -18.51 3.72
N GLY A 14 13.45 -18.22 4.44
CA GLY A 14 12.13 -18.00 3.85
C GLY A 14 11.39 -19.32 3.47
N PRO A 15 10.34 -19.25 2.64
CA PRO A 15 9.79 -18.05 2.04
C PRO A 15 9.09 -17.14 3.07
N HIS A 16 9.31 -15.84 2.95
CA HIS A 16 8.76 -14.83 3.87
C HIS A 16 7.48 -14.19 3.32
N PRO A 17 6.52 -13.81 4.18
CA PRO A 17 5.49 -12.87 3.79
C PRO A 17 6.13 -11.61 3.18
N ALA A 18 5.58 -11.06 2.11
CA ALA A 18 6.21 -9.96 1.41
C ALA A 18 5.30 -8.73 1.34
N ILE A 19 5.86 -7.56 1.62
CA ILE A 19 5.19 -6.27 1.57
C ILE A 19 5.72 -5.49 0.37
N LEU A 20 4.83 -5.12 -0.57
CA LEU A 20 5.09 -4.09 -1.56
C LEU A 20 4.74 -2.74 -0.92
N ALA A 21 5.73 -1.94 -0.55
CA ALA A 21 5.55 -0.68 0.16
C ALA A 21 5.80 0.52 -0.77
N MET A 22 4.75 1.27 -1.07
CA MET A 22 4.78 2.38 -2.02
C MET A 22 4.77 3.72 -1.30
N HIS A 23 5.81 4.53 -1.55
CA HIS A 23 6.03 5.85 -0.94
C HIS A 23 5.04 6.92 -1.46
N GLY A 24 4.94 8.03 -0.72
CA GLY A 24 4.17 9.21 -1.09
C GLY A 24 4.80 10.04 -2.22
N TRP A 25 4.04 11.01 -2.74
CA TRP A 25 4.50 11.98 -3.73
C TRP A 25 5.69 12.78 -3.22
N GLY A 26 6.74 12.90 -4.05
CA GLY A 26 7.95 13.65 -3.74
C GLY A 26 8.94 12.91 -2.85
N SER A 27 8.67 11.65 -2.49
CA SER A 27 9.56 10.79 -1.70
C SER A 27 10.35 9.82 -2.59
N ASN A 28 10.87 8.71 -2.05
CA ASN A 28 11.69 7.74 -2.77
C ASN A 28 11.61 6.34 -2.14
N ALA A 29 12.36 5.39 -2.69
CA ALA A 29 12.39 3.98 -2.26
C ALA A 29 12.85 3.77 -0.79
N LEU A 30 13.50 4.73 -0.16
CA LEU A 30 14.01 4.59 1.22
C LEU A 30 12.99 5.05 2.28
N ASP A 31 11.96 5.76 1.88
CA ASP A 31 11.00 6.40 2.78
C ASP A 31 10.34 5.41 3.76
N LEU A 32 9.71 4.36 3.23
CA LEU A 32 9.03 3.35 4.05
C LEU A 32 9.97 2.22 4.52
N MET A 33 11.20 2.19 4.03
CA MET A 33 12.19 1.15 4.39
C MET A 33 12.50 1.15 5.89
N GLY A 34 12.57 2.34 6.50
CA GLY A 34 12.85 2.49 7.92
C GLY A 34 11.77 1.87 8.83
N LEU A 35 10.58 1.61 8.31
CA LEU A 35 9.49 0.98 9.05
C LEU A 35 9.58 -0.56 9.05
N ALA A 36 10.29 -1.16 8.10
CA ALA A 36 10.32 -2.60 7.90
C ALA A 36 10.68 -3.42 9.16
N PRO A 37 11.67 -3.02 10.00
CA PRO A 37 12.00 -3.76 11.22
C PRO A 37 10.87 -3.77 12.27
N TYR A 38 9.98 -2.77 12.23
CA TYR A 38 8.91 -2.58 13.21
C TYR A 38 7.59 -3.21 12.77
N ILE A 39 7.38 -3.38 11.46
CA ILE A 39 6.18 -4.03 10.90
C ILE A 39 6.31 -5.55 11.08
N ALA A 40 5.29 -6.15 11.71
CA ALA A 40 5.24 -7.59 11.94
C ALA A 40 6.54 -8.15 12.55
N ARG A 41 7.17 -7.37 13.44
CA ARG A 41 8.44 -7.72 14.12
C ARG A 41 9.60 -8.02 13.15
N GLY A 42 9.63 -7.37 12.00
CA GLY A 42 10.65 -7.58 10.97
C GLY A 42 10.59 -8.94 10.28
N GLN A 43 9.45 -9.64 10.31
CA GLN A 43 9.29 -10.98 9.71
C GLN A 43 8.90 -10.94 8.23
N CYS A 44 8.64 -9.74 7.67
CA CYS A 44 8.24 -9.59 6.28
C CYS A 44 9.42 -9.12 5.41
N LEU A 45 9.60 -9.76 4.27
CA LEU A 45 10.36 -9.18 3.18
C LEU A 45 9.66 -7.88 2.75
N THR A 46 10.34 -6.74 2.87
CA THR A 46 9.73 -5.46 2.47
C THR A 46 10.42 -4.92 1.24
N LEU A 47 9.66 -4.75 0.17
CA LEU A 47 10.10 -4.27 -1.13
C LEU A 47 9.56 -2.85 -1.34
N CYS A 48 10.44 -1.88 -1.46
CA CYS A 48 10.13 -0.48 -1.61
C CYS A 48 10.57 0.01 -3.00
N PRO A 49 9.73 -0.14 -4.04
CA PRO A 49 10.06 0.40 -5.36
C PRO A 49 9.97 1.92 -5.38
N GLN A 50 10.77 2.55 -6.24
CA GLN A 50 10.76 3.98 -6.50
C GLN A 50 9.79 4.32 -7.62
N GLY A 51 8.95 5.32 -7.39
CA GLY A 51 8.05 5.84 -8.40
C GLY A 51 8.79 6.30 -9.65
N PRO A 52 8.24 6.11 -10.86
CA PRO A 52 8.95 6.38 -12.12
C PRO A 52 8.94 7.84 -12.55
N VAL A 53 8.20 8.71 -11.85
CA VAL A 53 8.05 10.13 -12.19
C VAL A 53 8.94 10.95 -11.27
N GLU A 54 9.92 11.63 -11.83
CA GLU A 54 10.75 12.59 -11.07
C GLU A 54 9.95 13.84 -10.73
N VAL A 55 10.14 14.32 -9.51
CA VAL A 55 9.45 15.47 -8.93
C VAL A 55 10.48 16.39 -8.30
N GLU A 56 10.53 17.64 -8.72
CA GLU A 56 11.37 18.64 -8.10
C GLU A 56 10.72 19.14 -6.78
N ILE A 57 11.40 18.90 -5.66
CA ILE A 57 11.00 19.37 -4.34
C ILE A 57 12.09 20.32 -3.81
N GLY A 58 11.95 21.60 -4.13
CA GLY A 58 12.99 22.59 -3.79
C GLY A 58 14.31 22.25 -4.45
N ALA A 59 15.35 21.99 -3.65
CA ALA A 59 16.71 21.68 -4.13
C ALA A 59 17.00 20.17 -4.28
N VAL A 60 16.01 19.30 -4.03
CA VAL A 60 16.16 17.85 -4.11
C VAL A 60 15.13 17.24 -5.07
N ASN A 61 15.49 16.14 -5.69
CA ASN A 61 14.56 15.38 -6.50
C ASN A 61 13.87 14.32 -5.62
N GLY A 62 12.56 14.30 -5.71
CA GLY A 62 11.72 13.22 -5.22
C GLY A 62 11.11 12.44 -6.38
N TYR A 63 10.21 11.53 -6.06
CA TYR A 63 9.58 10.65 -7.05
C TYR A 63 8.08 10.50 -6.77
N GLY A 64 7.33 10.16 -7.81
CA GLY A 64 5.91 9.87 -7.73
C GLY A 64 5.51 8.74 -8.67
N TRP A 65 4.30 8.27 -8.53
CA TRP A 65 3.76 7.17 -9.33
C TRP A 65 3.15 7.66 -10.63
N TYR A 66 2.49 8.81 -10.57
CA TYR A 66 1.90 9.55 -11.68
C TYR A 66 1.89 11.03 -11.34
N GLN A 67 1.80 11.89 -12.35
CA GLN A 67 1.81 13.34 -12.12
C GLN A 67 0.57 13.80 -11.35
N LEU A 68 0.76 14.45 -10.21
CA LEU A 68 -0.33 15.14 -9.50
C LEU A 68 -0.60 16.50 -10.13
N ARG A 69 -1.89 16.79 -10.36
CA ARG A 69 -2.37 18.09 -10.81
C ARG A 69 -3.41 18.59 -9.81
N MET A 70 -3.06 19.63 -9.06
CA MET A 70 -3.98 20.22 -8.09
C MET A 70 -5.27 20.67 -8.76
N GLY A 71 -6.44 20.27 -8.18
CA GLY A 71 -7.75 20.63 -8.68
C GLY A 71 -8.21 19.91 -9.95
N ALA A 72 -7.40 19.01 -10.52
CA ALA A 72 -7.80 18.17 -11.64
C ALA A 72 -8.21 16.75 -11.19
N PRO A 73 -9.08 16.07 -11.94
CA PRO A 73 -9.36 14.66 -11.69
C PRO A 73 -8.11 13.81 -11.85
N PRO A 74 -8.04 12.61 -11.24
CA PRO A 74 -6.89 11.73 -11.35
C PRO A 74 -6.67 11.29 -12.80
N ASP A 75 -5.40 11.24 -13.23
CA ASP A 75 -5.02 10.69 -14.51
C ASP A 75 -5.07 9.15 -14.45
N MET A 76 -6.24 8.59 -14.76
CA MET A 76 -6.51 7.15 -14.67
C MET A 76 -5.63 6.33 -15.61
N GLU A 77 -5.25 6.89 -16.76
CA GLU A 77 -4.38 6.21 -17.71
C GLU A 77 -2.94 6.12 -17.16
N ALA A 78 -2.40 7.22 -16.63
CA ALA A 78 -1.08 7.23 -15.99
C ALA A 78 -1.04 6.31 -14.75
N MET A 79 -2.10 6.33 -13.94
CA MET A 79 -2.26 5.40 -12.81
C MET A 79 -2.31 3.94 -13.26
N GLY A 80 -2.97 3.65 -14.37
CA GLY A 80 -3.01 2.31 -14.98
C GLY A 80 -1.61 1.85 -15.42
N ARG A 81 -0.88 2.69 -16.15
CA ARG A 81 0.51 2.38 -16.57
C ARG A 81 1.43 2.14 -15.37
N ALA A 82 1.30 2.94 -14.31
CA ALA A 82 2.07 2.74 -13.07
C ALA A 82 1.72 1.42 -12.37
N ALA A 83 0.43 1.07 -12.32
CA ALA A 83 -0.03 -0.20 -11.76
C ALA A 83 0.52 -1.40 -12.54
N ASP A 84 0.46 -1.37 -13.87
CA ASP A 84 1.03 -2.43 -14.73
C ASP A 84 2.54 -2.59 -14.53
N ARG A 85 3.25 -1.47 -14.34
CA ARG A 85 4.69 -1.49 -14.05
C ARG A 85 4.99 -2.09 -12.68
N LEU A 86 4.19 -1.74 -11.67
CA LEU A 86 4.28 -2.33 -10.33
C LEU A 86 3.98 -3.83 -10.34
N MET A 87 2.98 -4.30 -11.10
CA MET A 87 2.70 -5.74 -11.22
C MET A 87 3.87 -6.50 -11.85
N ARG A 88 4.47 -5.99 -12.93
CA ARG A 88 5.71 -6.58 -13.50
C ARG A 88 6.87 -6.58 -12.50
N PHE A 89 7.00 -5.51 -11.69
CA PHE A 89 7.99 -5.47 -10.62
C PHE A 89 7.75 -6.55 -9.59
N VAL A 90 6.50 -6.73 -9.13
CA VAL A 90 6.12 -7.80 -8.18
C VAL A 90 6.46 -9.17 -8.75
N ASP A 91 6.10 -9.47 -10.01
CA ASP A 91 6.38 -10.75 -10.65
C ASP A 91 7.90 -11.04 -10.68
N ALA A 92 8.70 -10.06 -11.06
CA ALA A 92 10.16 -10.19 -11.07
C ALA A 92 10.77 -10.30 -9.65
N ALA A 93 10.16 -9.62 -8.67
CA ALA A 93 10.64 -9.64 -7.28
C ALA A 93 10.40 -10.99 -6.61
N ILE A 94 9.24 -11.61 -6.80
CA ILE A 94 8.94 -12.94 -6.23
C ILE A 94 9.76 -14.07 -6.85
N GLU A 95 10.38 -13.87 -8.03
CA GLU A 95 11.35 -14.80 -8.61
C GLU A 95 12.76 -14.59 -8.04
N ARG A 96 13.07 -13.38 -7.58
CA ARG A 96 14.41 -13.02 -7.11
C ARG A 96 14.59 -13.18 -5.61
N TYR A 97 13.56 -12.84 -4.83
CA TYR A 97 13.60 -12.82 -3.37
C TYR A 97 12.84 -14.02 -2.79
N PRO A 98 13.19 -14.47 -1.57
CA PRO A 98 12.49 -15.59 -0.91
C PRO A 98 11.11 -15.17 -0.39
N ALA A 99 10.20 -14.80 -1.30
CA ALA A 99 8.84 -14.34 -1.00
C ALA A 99 7.82 -15.49 -1.03
N ASP A 100 6.95 -15.57 -0.03
CA ASP A 100 5.76 -16.41 -0.10
C ASP A 100 4.71 -15.75 -1.00
N ARG A 101 4.51 -16.30 -2.19
CA ARG A 101 3.56 -15.81 -3.20
C ARG A 101 2.11 -15.73 -2.71
N ARG A 102 1.76 -16.51 -1.67
CA ARG A 102 0.42 -16.53 -1.08
C ARG A 102 0.24 -15.47 0.01
N LYS A 103 1.34 -14.82 0.44
CA LYS A 103 1.37 -13.83 1.51
C LYS A 103 1.94 -12.50 1.03
N LEU A 104 1.50 -12.06 -0.15
CA LEU A 104 1.83 -10.73 -0.68
C LEU A 104 0.90 -9.69 -0.08
N ILE A 105 1.46 -8.65 0.52
CA ILE A 105 0.75 -7.51 1.09
C ILE A 105 1.02 -6.32 0.21
N VAL A 106 -0.03 -5.60 -0.20
CA VAL A 106 0.10 -4.31 -0.87
C VAL A 106 -0.12 -3.19 0.13
N MET A 107 0.87 -2.33 0.29
CA MET A 107 0.87 -1.22 1.25
C MET A 107 1.31 0.07 0.58
N GLY A 108 0.71 1.19 0.98
CA GLY A 108 1.15 2.48 0.49
C GLY A 108 0.75 3.64 1.39
N PHE A 109 1.57 4.70 1.35
CA PHE A 109 1.36 5.96 2.04
C PHE A 109 1.01 7.06 1.05
N SER A 110 0.02 7.89 1.35
CA SER A 110 -0.37 9.04 0.53
C SER A 110 -0.64 8.64 -0.93
N GLN A 111 0.07 9.17 -1.91
CA GLN A 111 -0.05 8.75 -3.32
C GLN A 111 0.23 7.25 -3.51
N GLY A 112 1.18 6.68 -2.76
CA GLY A 112 1.43 5.24 -2.75
C GLY A 112 0.23 4.44 -2.24
N GLY A 113 -0.55 5.01 -1.32
CA GLY A 113 -1.81 4.42 -0.86
C GLY A 113 -2.89 4.37 -1.95
N VAL A 114 -2.96 5.41 -2.80
CA VAL A 114 -3.81 5.38 -4.00
C VAL A 114 -3.40 4.24 -4.93
N MET A 115 -2.08 4.03 -5.11
CA MET A 115 -1.58 2.92 -5.90
C MET A 115 -1.85 1.56 -5.25
N ALA A 116 -1.81 1.47 -3.91
CA ALA A 116 -2.19 0.26 -3.18
C ALA A 116 -3.67 -0.10 -3.43
N TYR A 117 -4.56 0.87 -3.38
CA TYR A 117 -5.96 0.68 -3.78
C TYR A 117 -6.08 0.24 -5.23
N ASN A 118 -5.38 0.89 -6.16
CA ASN A 118 -5.43 0.56 -7.59
C ASN A 118 -5.04 -0.91 -7.84
N LEU A 119 -3.94 -1.37 -7.25
CA LEU A 119 -3.49 -2.76 -7.37
C LEU A 119 -4.46 -3.74 -6.73
N ALA A 120 -4.90 -3.47 -5.50
CA ALA A 120 -5.81 -4.35 -4.76
C ALA A 120 -7.18 -4.49 -5.44
N ILE A 121 -7.72 -3.39 -5.98
CA ILE A 121 -9.03 -3.41 -6.64
C ILE A 121 -8.98 -4.12 -7.99
N ARG A 122 -7.91 -3.97 -8.75
CA ARG A 122 -7.74 -4.62 -10.07
C ARG A 122 -7.36 -6.09 -9.96
N HIS A 123 -6.53 -6.45 -8.97
CA HIS A 123 -5.90 -7.77 -8.86
C HIS A 123 -6.02 -8.33 -7.43
N PRO A 124 -7.26 -8.40 -6.86
CA PRO A 124 -7.43 -8.77 -5.45
C PRO A 124 -6.89 -10.16 -5.12
N GLU A 125 -6.94 -11.10 -6.08
CA GLU A 125 -6.46 -12.47 -5.93
C GLU A 125 -4.92 -12.57 -5.81
N ARG A 126 -4.21 -11.49 -6.11
CA ARG A 126 -2.75 -11.44 -6.01
C ARG A 126 -2.26 -11.11 -4.61
N PHE A 127 -3.13 -10.57 -3.74
CA PHE A 127 -2.73 -10.04 -2.44
C PHE A 127 -3.45 -10.72 -1.28
N ALA A 128 -2.69 -10.94 -0.20
CA ALA A 128 -3.20 -11.46 1.06
C ALA A 128 -3.77 -10.37 1.96
N ALA A 129 -3.36 -9.12 1.78
CA ALA A 129 -3.91 -7.95 2.48
C ALA A 129 -3.64 -6.65 1.72
N LEU A 130 -4.52 -5.66 1.96
CA LEU A 130 -4.38 -4.26 1.56
C LEU A 130 -4.13 -3.39 2.79
N VAL A 131 -3.12 -2.51 2.72
CA VAL A 131 -2.84 -1.50 3.74
C VAL A 131 -2.76 -0.12 3.09
N ALA A 132 -3.61 0.80 3.52
CA ALA A 132 -3.70 2.15 2.99
C ALA A 132 -3.52 3.18 4.12
N LEU A 133 -2.45 3.99 4.03
CA LEU A 133 -1.99 4.90 5.07
C LEU A 133 -2.11 6.35 4.60
N SER A 134 -2.82 7.20 5.34
CA SER A 134 -3.00 8.64 5.09
C SER A 134 -3.28 8.95 3.61
N THR A 135 -4.34 8.35 3.06
CA THR A 135 -4.64 8.35 1.62
C THR A 135 -6.14 8.44 1.32
N TRP A 136 -6.47 8.50 0.05
CA TRP A 136 -7.86 8.51 -0.44
C TRP A 136 -8.07 7.48 -1.54
N PHE A 137 -9.31 7.03 -1.70
CA PHE A 137 -9.75 6.14 -2.77
C PHE A 137 -10.43 6.96 -3.87
N PRO A 138 -9.80 7.18 -5.04
CA PRO A 138 -10.46 7.80 -6.20
C PRO A 138 -11.69 6.97 -6.62
N GLU A 139 -12.83 7.62 -6.83
CA GLU A 139 -14.06 6.90 -7.16
C GLU A 139 -13.99 6.19 -8.51
N GLU A 140 -13.20 6.71 -9.43
CA GLU A 140 -12.97 6.14 -10.76
C GLU A 140 -12.34 4.73 -10.68
N LEU A 141 -11.61 4.43 -9.60
CA LEU A 141 -11.06 3.08 -9.37
C LEU A 141 -12.15 2.02 -9.18
N ALA A 142 -13.36 2.42 -8.78
CA ALA A 142 -14.45 1.47 -8.61
C ALA A 142 -14.85 0.78 -9.92
N GLU A 143 -14.68 1.48 -11.05
CA GLU A 143 -14.97 0.94 -12.39
C GLU A 143 -13.89 -0.06 -12.85
N CYS A 144 -12.71 -0.03 -12.22
CA CYS A 144 -11.60 -0.93 -12.52
C CYS A 144 -11.64 -2.23 -11.70
N ALA A 145 -12.69 -2.47 -10.91
CA ALA A 145 -12.76 -3.61 -10.01
C ALA A 145 -12.69 -4.96 -10.76
N GLY A 146 -11.72 -5.77 -10.36
CA GLY A 146 -11.52 -7.14 -10.83
C GLY A 146 -12.49 -8.13 -10.18
N ASN A 147 -11.96 -9.26 -9.74
CA ASN A 147 -12.75 -10.33 -9.13
C ASN A 147 -13.40 -9.89 -7.80
N ARG A 148 -14.72 -9.70 -7.80
CA ARG A 148 -15.48 -9.25 -6.62
C ARG A 148 -15.53 -10.25 -5.47
N ASP A 149 -15.48 -11.54 -5.77
CA ASP A 149 -15.46 -12.59 -4.74
C ASP A 149 -14.10 -12.60 -4.04
N ALA A 150 -13.01 -12.37 -4.78
CA ALA A 150 -11.69 -12.19 -4.20
C ALA A 150 -11.59 -10.90 -3.37
N LEU A 151 -12.20 -9.79 -3.82
CA LEU A 151 -12.30 -8.56 -3.03
C LEU A 151 -13.01 -8.78 -1.69
N ALA A 152 -14.10 -9.56 -1.67
CA ALA A 152 -14.83 -9.86 -0.45
C ALA A 152 -14.04 -10.75 0.53
N GLN A 153 -12.92 -11.32 0.10
CA GLN A 153 -12.00 -12.11 0.94
C GLN A 153 -10.70 -11.37 1.30
N LEU A 154 -10.45 -10.18 0.71
CA LEU A 154 -9.21 -9.43 0.89
C LEU A 154 -9.29 -8.57 2.16
N PRO A 155 -8.59 -8.94 3.27
CA PRO A 155 -8.56 -8.09 4.44
C PRO A 155 -7.86 -6.77 4.15
N ALA A 156 -8.46 -5.68 4.62
CA ALA A 156 -7.97 -4.33 4.38
C ALA A 156 -7.82 -3.55 5.69
N LEU A 157 -6.71 -2.84 5.82
CA LEU A 157 -6.46 -1.86 6.88
C LEU A 157 -6.35 -0.47 6.26
N VAL A 158 -7.17 0.45 6.73
CA VAL A 158 -7.10 1.88 6.38
C VAL A 158 -6.80 2.68 7.64
N GLN A 159 -5.76 3.50 7.59
CA GLN A 159 -5.30 4.33 8.71
C GLN A 159 -5.16 5.79 8.29
N HIS A 160 -5.58 6.73 9.16
CA HIS A 160 -5.54 8.15 8.84
C HIS A 160 -5.39 9.03 10.08
N GLY A 161 -4.62 10.11 9.96
CA GLY A 161 -4.50 11.15 10.99
C GLY A 161 -5.72 12.07 11.00
N ARG A 162 -6.25 12.40 12.19
CA ARG A 162 -7.42 13.30 12.32
C ARG A 162 -7.10 14.74 11.94
N ALA A 163 -5.86 15.15 12.11
CA ALA A 163 -5.37 16.50 11.80
C ALA A 163 -4.54 16.53 10.50
N ASP A 164 -4.74 15.58 9.59
CA ASP A 164 -4.10 15.55 8.27
C ASP A 164 -4.56 16.74 7.44
N ASP A 165 -3.65 17.68 7.20
CA ASP A 165 -3.85 18.92 6.44
C ASP A 165 -3.59 18.77 4.93
N MET A 166 -2.97 17.66 4.51
CA MET A 166 -2.73 17.33 3.11
C MET A 166 -3.91 16.57 2.50
N ILE A 167 -4.44 15.61 3.25
CA ILE A 167 -5.59 14.79 2.85
C ILE A 167 -6.59 14.79 3.99
N GLU A 168 -7.61 15.65 3.88
CA GLU A 168 -8.62 15.78 4.92
C GLU A 168 -9.23 14.43 5.31
N ILE A 169 -9.47 14.24 6.60
CA ILE A 169 -10.06 13.01 7.20
C ILE A 169 -11.39 12.63 6.52
N THR A 170 -12.13 13.60 6.00
CA THR A 170 -13.37 13.39 5.25
C THR A 170 -13.17 12.54 4.02
N LYS A 171 -12.03 12.69 3.31
CA LYS A 171 -11.67 11.86 2.14
C LYS A 171 -11.38 10.42 2.54
N ALA A 172 -10.71 10.22 3.68
CA ALA A 172 -10.47 8.86 4.20
C ALA A 172 -11.78 8.17 4.59
N ARG A 173 -12.69 8.86 5.26
CA ARG A 173 -14.02 8.34 5.62
C ARG A 173 -14.85 8.00 4.39
N GLN A 174 -14.85 8.86 3.35
CA GLN A 174 -15.48 8.55 2.06
C GLN A 174 -14.86 7.33 1.38
N SER A 175 -13.53 7.17 1.47
CA SER A 175 -12.83 5.99 0.95
C SER A 175 -13.30 4.71 1.63
N VAL A 176 -13.45 4.74 2.96
CA VAL A 176 -13.97 3.63 3.75
C VAL A 176 -15.38 3.23 3.31
N GLU A 177 -16.27 4.20 3.11
CA GLU A 177 -17.62 3.92 2.63
C GLU A 177 -17.63 3.29 1.23
N ARG A 178 -16.77 3.77 0.32
CA ARG A 178 -16.62 3.17 -1.02
C ARG A 178 -16.10 1.74 -0.95
N LEU A 179 -15.09 1.47 -0.09
CA LEU A 179 -14.54 0.14 0.09
C LEU A 179 -15.56 -0.86 0.67
N ARG A 180 -16.44 -0.41 1.55
CA ARG A 180 -17.55 -1.22 2.08
C ARG A 180 -18.49 -1.75 0.99
N ASN A 181 -18.66 -1.02 -0.10
CA ASN A 181 -19.47 -1.46 -1.24
C ASN A 181 -18.87 -2.69 -1.96
N PHE A 182 -17.58 -2.94 -1.80
CA PHE A 182 -16.90 -4.14 -2.30
C PHE A 182 -16.96 -5.30 -1.29
N LYS A 183 -17.52 -5.09 -0.09
CA LYS A 183 -17.61 -6.07 1.00
C LYS A 183 -16.26 -6.57 1.53
N LEU A 184 -15.18 -5.77 1.38
CA LEU A 184 -13.89 -6.13 1.96
C LEU A 184 -14.01 -6.28 3.49
N PRO A 185 -13.33 -7.26 4.10
CA PRO A 185 -13.12 -7.32 5.55
C PRO A 185 -12.24 -6.13 5.99
N LEU A 186 -12.88 -5.00 6.32
CA LEU A 186 -12.25 -3.70 6.48
C LEU A 186 -12.04 -3.35 7.95
N THR A 187 -10.81 -3.04 8.33
CA THR A 187 -10.43 -2.39 9.58
C THR A 187 -10.08 -0.93 9.29
N TYR A 188 -10.71 0.00 10.00
CA TYR A 188 -10.43 1.44 9.90
C TYR A 188 -9.97 2.01 11.24
N ARG A 189 -8.90 2.82 11.22
CA ARG A 189 -8.35 3.48 12.41
C ARG A 189 -8.04 4.94 12.13
N GLU A 190 -8.37 5.79 13.09
CA GLU A 190 -8.03 7.22 13.10
C GLU A 190 -7.12 7.51 14.29
N TYR A 191 -6.06 8.29 14.07
CA TYR A 191 -5.07 8.64 15.07
C TYR A 191 -5.02 10.15 15.31
N ASP A 192 -4.54 10.56 16.46
CA ASP A 192 -4.20 11.95 16.75
C ASP A 192 -2.83 12.25 16.10
N GLY A 193 -2.86 12.82 14.91
CA GLY A 193 -1.68 13.11 14.08
C GLY A 193 -2.08 13.77 12.78
N GLY A 194 -1.08 14.26 12.05
CA GLY A 194 -1.20 14.88 10.73
C GLY A 194 -1.01 13.90 9.59
N HIS A 195 -0.36 14.38 8.51
CA HIS A 195 -0.02 13.57 7.34
C HIS A 195 1.24 12.72 7.60
N GLU A 196 1.13 11.74 8.48
CA GLU A 196 2.25 10.92 8.97
C GLU A 196 1.80 9.50 9.33
N ILE A 197 2.77 8.63 9.60
CA ILE A 197 2.57 7.29 10.15
C ILE A 197 3.02 7.31 11.61
N THR A 198 2.09 7.36 12.55
CA THR A 198 2.38 7.40 13.98
C THR A 198 2.87 6.06 14.53
N ALA A 199 3.48 6.06 15.72
CA ALA A 199 3.90 4.83 16.39
C ALA A 199 2.71 3.88 16.65
N ASP A 200 1.55 4.42 17.06
CA ASP A 200 0.33 3.63 17.27
C ASP A 200 -0.17 3.02 15.95
N ALA A 201 -0.07 3.78 14.84
CA ALA A 201 -0.42 3.25 13.52
C ALA A 201 0.47 2.06 13.12
N ILE A 202 1.78 2.11 13.43
CA ILE A 202 2.70 0.99 13.18
C ILE A 202 2.36 -0.22 14.06
N GLN A 203 2.00 -0.01 15.32
CA GLN A 203 1.58 -1.09 16.22
C GLN A 203 0.32 -1.80 15.72
N ASP A 204 -0.71 -1.04 15.35
CA ASP A 204 -1.96 -1.57 14.80
C ASP A 204 -1.74 -2.28 13.45
N LEU A 205 -0.90 -1.71 12.58
CA LEU A 205 -0.50 -2.35 11.33
C LEU A 205 0.20 -3.70 11.59
N SER A 206 1.14 -3.71 12.52
CA SER A 206 1.87 -4.92 12.91
C SER A 206 0.92 -6.00 13.45
N ALA A 207 0.00 -5.63 14.35
CA ALA A 207 -1.02 -6.53 14.90
C ALA A 207 -1.96 -7.08 13.80
N PHE A 208 -2.43 -6.20 12.90
CA PHE A 208 -3.29 -6.58 11.77
C PHE A 208 -2.61 -7.61 10.86
N LEU A 209 -1.36 -7.38 10.47
CA LEU A 209 -0.64 -8.30 9.60
C LEU A 209 -0.33 -9.63 10.29
N MET A 210 0.01 -9.60 11.58
CA MET A 210 0.20 -10.83 12.37
C MET A 210 -1.07 -11.68 12.39
N GLU A 211 -2.22 -11.07 12.64
CA GLU A 211 -3.51 -11.77 12.72
C GLU A 211 -4.01 -12.27 11.35
N LYS A 212 -3.95 -11.41 10.34
CA LYS A 212 -4.63 -11.68 9.06
C LYS A 212 -3.77 -12.43 8.03
N VAL A 213 -2.44 -12.29 8.11
CA VAL A 213 -1.54 -12.81 7.05
C VAL A 213 -0.50 -13.79 7.59
N ILE A 214 0.17 -13.44 8.70
CA ILE A 214 1.35 -14.20 9.13
C ILE A 214 0.95 -15.44 9.92
N GLN A 215 0.11 -15.25 10.92
CA GLN A 215 -0.43 -16.31 11.79
C GLN A 215 -1.97 -16.24 11.83
N PRO A 216 -2.66 -16.46 10.70
CA PRO A 216 -4.11 -16.42 10.72
C PRO A 216 -4.64 -17.47 11.68
N VAL A 217 -5.51 -17.07 12.60
CA VAL A 217 -6.23 -18.01 13.47
C VAL A 217 -7.20 -18.77 12.58
N ILE A 218 -6.89 -20.03 12.30
CA ILE A 218 -7.81 -20.92 11.60
C ILE A 218 -8.88 -21.26 12.62
N THR A 219 -10.02 -20.60 12.55
CA THR A 219 -11.21 -21.02 13.30
C THR A 219 -11.75 -22.28 12.62
N PRO A 220 -11.92 -23.39 13.34
CA PRO A 220 -12.40 -24.65 12.78
C PRO A 220 -13.83 -24.55 12.24
#